data_83cf18e7e04950c809fa27dbfdfd9c03
#
_entry.id   83cf18e7e04950c809fa27dbfdfd9c03
#
_cell.length_a   1.000
_cell.length_b   1.000
_cell.length_c   1.000
_cell.angle_alpha   90.00
_cell.angle_beta   90.00
_cell.angle_gamma   90.00
#
_symmetry.space_group_name_H-M   'P 1'
#
loop_
_entity.id
_entity.type
_entity.pdbx_description
1 polymer ?
#
loop_
_entity_poly.entity_id
_entity_poly.type
_entity_poly.pdbx_seq_one_letter_code
_entity_poly.pdbx_strand_id
1 'polypeptide(L)'
;MVEKIDRPGGAAAVRRDQWWLVIAAALAVFMASVDMSIVNVALPAIEGDLQVDPSLAEWVVLAYLLPLAGLALPSGRWLDGVGRRPALLFSLTGFAAASAAAGLAPGLSWLIGARLVQGAFGALLFSLVPALATAAVGPRARGRAMAVITTLGPLGLISGPGLGGVLVDAMGWSWIFFVNVPVSLLVMAVGLGTLPRGAALRVPDRRWFAEAGLLSAAVAALLLALSLTADGGPAWILLALPAAPLLALWLRMPDGGAVRGLLQAPGQVGPHVALATSATAIGTVFFMAPFFLQRQLGESVSAAGATLLLFPLGMAVMGPVGGLLGDWWNPRGTAIAGAGVFTLGLALLLPLDGSWDPADVGWRLFVAGCGNGLFNAPNMAMAMTRAPRRLLATIGSSTGLARTLGFALGPALATLVWSASSYGLAGMRAALAVATVLSAMAVLALVRTPPLPATA
;
A
#
# COMPACT_ATOMS: atom_id res chain seq x y z
N MET A 1 -45.18 -50.20 13.08
CA MET A 1 -44.97 -49.05 12.19
C MET A 1 -43.69 -48.37 12.69
N VAL A 2 -42.55 -48.77 12.19
CA VAL A 2 -41.21 -48.34 12.69
C VAL A 2 -40.79 -47.21 11.75
N GLU A 3 -40.67 -46.03 12.32
CA GLU A 3 -40.26 -44.79 11.67
C GLU A 3 -38.79 -44.86 11.27
N LYS A 4 -38.56 -44.80 9.97
CA LYS A 4 -37.25 -44.81 9.33
C LYS A 4 -36.58 -43.49 9.58
N ILE A 5 -35.64 -43.43 10.54
CA ILE A 5 -34.77 -42.25 10.76
C ILE A 5 -33.88 -42.15 9.54
N ASP A 6 -34.16 -41.14 8.70
CA ASP A 6 -33.30 -40.73 7.59
C ASP A 6 -31.95 -40.26 8.14
N ARG A 7 -30.91 -41.02 7.85
CA ARG A 7 -29.52 -40.60 8.10
C ARG A 7 -29.21 -39.47 7.09
N PRO A 8 -28.71 -38.32 7.53
CA PRO A 8 -28.18 -37.34 6.58
C PRO A 8 -26.93 -37.94 5.93
N GLY A 9 -27.15 -38.54 4.78
CA GLY A 9 -26.11 -39.02 3.89
C GLY A 9 -25.50 -37.84 3.15
N GLY A 10 -24.24 -37.62 3.34
CA GLY A 10 -23.46 -36.67 2.60
C GLY A 10 -22.17 -36.35 3.35
N ALA A 11 -21.26 -37.32 3.45
CA ALA A 11 -19.88 -37.02 3.79
C ALA A 11 -19.40 -35.94 2.81
N ALA A 12 -19.34 -34.67 3.28
CA ALA A 12 -18.70 -33.60 2.54
C ALA A 12 -17.29 -34.11 2.22
N ALA A 13 -17.07 -34.40 0.95
CA ALA A 13 -15.77 -34.84 0.45
C ALA A 13 -14.75 -33.85 1.02
N VAL A 14 -13.81 -34.36 1.82
CA VAL A 14 -12.71 -33.57 2.38
C VAL A 14 -11.96 -33.00 1.18
N ARG A 15 -12.27 -31.76 0.83
CA ARG A 15 -11.54 -31.07 -0.23
C ARG A 15 -10.09 -31.02 0.21
N ARG A 16 -9.21 -31.66 -0.55
CA ARG A 16 -7.77 -31.54 -0.34
C ARG A 16 -7.41 -30.07 -0.38
N ASP A 17 -6.67 -29.60 0.63
CA ASP A 17 -6.13 -28.24 0.69
C ASP A 17 -5.33 -27.94 -0.59
N GLN A 18 -5.71 -26.90 -1.29
CA GLN A 18 -5.08 -26.49 -2.56
C GLN A 18 -3.97 -25.47 -2.30
N TRP A 19 -2.87 -25.92 -1.69
CA TRP A 19 -1.75 -25.06 -1.33
C TRP A 19 -1.11 -24.36 -2.54
N TRP A 20 -1.10 -24.98 -3.72
CA TRP A 20 -0.65 -24.32 -4.96
C TRP A 20 -1.45 -23.06 -5.28
N LEU A 21 -2.75 -23.06 -5.03
CA LEU A 21 -3.59 -21.86 -5.18
C LEU A 21 -3.26 -20.80 -4.12
N VAL A 22 -2.94 -21.21 -2.90
CA VAL A 22 -2.50 -20.26 -1.83
C VAL A 22 -1.18 -19.61 -2.23
N ILE A 23 -0.20 -20.41 -2.73
CA ILE A 23 1.11 -19.90 -3.16
C ILE A 23 0.93 -18.97 -4.38
N ALA A 24 0.12 -19.34 -5.36
CA ALA A 24 -0.15 -18.51 -6.52
C ALA A 24 -0.84 -17.19 -6.14
N ALA A 25 -1.82 -17.24 -5.24
CA ALA A 25 -2.47 -16.03 -4.70
C ALA A 25 -1.47 -15.15 -3.96
N ALA A 26 -0.60 -15.74 -3.15
CA ALA A 26 0.45 -15.02 -2.43
C ALA A 26 1.48 -14.40 -3.38
N LEU A 27 1.84 -15.09 -4.48
CA LEU A 27 2.72 -14.56 -5.52
C LEU A 27 2.07 -13.36 -6.25
N ALA A 28 0.76 -13.37 -6.46
CA ALA A 28 0.03 -12.24 -7.03
C ALA A 28 0.09 -10.99 -6.14
N VAL A 29 -0.08 -11.14 -4.81
CA VAL A 29 0.08 -10.02 -3.86
C VAL A 29 1.53 -9.58 -3.78
N PHE A 30 2.48 -10.51 -3.74
CA PHE A 30 3.91 -10.19 -3.77
C PHE A 30 4.24 -9.33 -4.99
N MET A 31 3.84 -9.77 -6.19
CA MET A 31 4.03 -9.04 -7.45
C MET A 31 3.42 -7.63 -7.40
N ALA A 32 2.15 -7.51 -6.99
CA ALA A 32 1.48 -6.21 -6.90
C ALA A 32 2.15 -5.28 -5.85
N SER A 33 2.70 -5.85 -4.77
CA SER A 33 3.44 -5.11 -3.74
C SER A 33 4.84 -4.70 -4.22
N VAL A 34 5.54 -5.56 -4.96
CA VAL A 34 6.80 -5.21 -5.65
C VAL A 34 6.54 -4.06 -6.60
N ASP A 35 5.51 -4.15 -7.46
CA ASP A 35 5.17 -3.11 -8.44
C ASP A 35 4.88 -1.75 -7.78
N MET A 36 4.30 -1.72 -6.59
CA MET A 36 4.04 -0.50 -5.83
C MET A 36 5.34 0.19 -5.36
N SER A 37 6.41 -0.55 -5.09
CA SER A 37 7.65 -0.04 -4.51
C SER A 37 8.82 0.06 -5.50
N ILE A 38 8.87 -0.81 -6.50
CA ILE A 38 9.96 -0.90 -7.48
C ILE A 38 10.12 0.38 -8.31
N VAL A 39 8.99 1.04 -8.61
CA VAL A 39 8.95 2.26 -9.42
C VAL A 39 9.67 3.41 -8.74
N ASN A 40 9.65 3.50 -7.39
CA ASN A 40 10.28 4.62 -6.69
C ASN A 40 11.80 4.71 -6.97
N VAL A 41 12.50 3.58 -7.02
CA VAL A 41 13.95 3.57 -7.30
C VAL A 41 14.24 3.86 -8.78
N ALA A 42 13.29 3.59 -9.67
CA ALA A 42 13.41 3.84 -11.10
C ALA A 42 13.04 5.27 -11.52
N LEU A 43 12.38 6.05 -10.63
CA LEU A 43 11.88 7.39 -10.97
C LEU A 43 12.94 8.32 -11.54
N PRO A 44 14.17 8.45 -10.96
CA PRO A 44 15.20 9.30 -11.54
C PRO A 44 15.63 8.87 -12.95
N ALA A 45 15.66 7.55 -13.21
CA ALA A 45 15.95 7.02 -14.54
C ALA A 45 14.82 7.29 -15.54
N ILE A 46 13.55 7.13 -15.14
CA ILE A 46 12.36 7.46 -15.95
C ILE A 46 12.33 8.94 -16.27
N GLU A 47 12.57 9.81 -15.29
CA GLU A 47 12.63 11.25 -15.45
C GLU A 47 13.71 11.66 -16.45
N GLY A 48 14.90 11.12 -16.30
CA GLY A 48 16.03 11.41 -17.21
C GLY A 48 15.78 10.93 -18.63
N ASP A 49 15.19 9.74 -18.80
CA ASP A 49 14.91 9.16 -20.14
C ASP A 49 13.77 9.88 -20.86
N LEU A 50 12.69 10.21 -20.14
CA LEU A 50 11.52 10.91 -20.69
C LEU A 50 11.68 12.43 -20.70
N GLN A 51 12.77 12.98 -20.17
CA GLN A 51 13.08 14.43 -20.10
C GLN A 51 11.94 15.25 -19.50
N VAL A 52 11.45 14.83 -18.32
CA VAL A 52 10.33 15.45 -17.59
C VAL A 52 10.77 15.93 -16.22
N ASP A 53 10.03 16.89 -15.64
CA ASP A 53 10.31 17.36 -14.29
C ASP A 53 9.90 16.34 -13.21
N PRO A 54 10.49 16.39 -12.01
CA PRO A 54 10.14 15.49 -10.89
C PRO A 54 8.66 15.51 -10.53
N SER A 55 7.98 16.66 -10.62
CA SER A 55 6.55 16.83 -10.37
C SER A 55 5.67 16.06 -11.37
N LEU A 56 6.13 15.91 -12.59
CA LEU A 56 5.46 15.09 -13.59
C LEU A 56 5.81 13.61 -13.43
N ALA A 57 7.09 13.30 -13.11
CA ALA A 57 7.54 11.93 -12.89
C ALA A 57 6.84 11.27 -11.68
N GLU A 58 6.51 12.01 -10.63
CA GLU A 58 5.78 11.47 -9.47
C GLU A 58 4.45 10.83 -9.86
N TRP A 59 3.82 11.30 -10.96
CA TRP A 59 2.55 10.74 -11.45
C TRP A 59 2.66 9.28 -11.88
N VAL A 60 3.85 8.78 -12.16
CA VAL A 60 4.07 7.34 -12.41
C VAL A 60 3.74 6.52 -11.16
N VAL A 61 3.97 7.07 -9.97
CA VAL A 61 3.60 6.45 -8.68
C VAL A 61 2.14 6.79 -8.33
N LEU A 62 1.75 8.07 -8.40
CA LEU A 62 0.44 8.54 -7.99
C LEU A 62 -0.68 7.93 -8.83
N ALA A 63 -0.47 7.77 -10.14
CA ALA A 63 -1.45 7.17 -11.05
C ALA A 63 -1.77 5.71 -10.71
N TYR A 64 -0.85 4.97 -10.12
CA TYR A 64 -1.12 3.63 -9.61
C TYR A 64 -1.86 3.67 -8.26
N LEU A 65 -1.43 4.53 -7.35
CA LEU A 65 -1.98 4.60 -5.98
C LEU A 65 -3.39 5.19 -5.93
N LEU A 66 -3.73 6.11 -6.86
CA LEU A 66 -5.04 6.76 -6.94
C LEU A 66 -6.18 5.73 -7.12
N PRO A 67 -6.22 4.92 -8.19
CA PRO A 67 -7.26 3.91 -8.34
C PRO A 67 -7.14 2.79 -7.30
N LEU A 68 -5.92 2.47 -6.84
CA LEU A 68 -5.73 1.50 -5.76
C LEU A 68 -6.48 1.94 -4.49
N ALA A 69 -6.40 3.22 -4.11
CA ALA A 69 -7.12 3.76 -2.97
C ALA A 69 -8.63 3.88 -3.23
N GLY A 70 -9.02 4.41 -4.40
CA GLY A 70 -10.42 4.67 -4.74
C GLY A 70 -11.26 3.41 -4.93
N LEU A 71 -10.64 2.33 -5.40
CA LEU A 71 -11.33 1.07 -5.70
C LEU A 71 -11.19 0.00 -4.61
N ALA A 72 -10.32 0.19 -3.60
CA ALA A 72 -10.03 -0.84 -2.60
C ALA A 72 -11.30 -1.39 -1.90
N LEU A 73 -12.18 -0.50 -1.44
CA LEU A 73 -13.43 -0.88 -0.76
C LEU A 73 -14.50 -1.39 -1.73
N PRO A 74 -14.83 -0.69 -2.83
CA PRO A 74 -15.81 -1.17 -3.79
C PRO A 74 -15.44 -2.51 -4.43
N SER A 75 -14.15 -2.77 -4.68
CA SER A 75 -13.66 -4.01 -5.28
C SER A 75 -14.00 -5.25 -4.46
N GLY A 76 -13.84 -5.19 -3.13
CA GLY A 76 -14.17 -6.31 -2.25
C GLY A 76 -15.62 -6.73 -2.39
N ARG A 77 -16.55 -5.77 -2.34
CA ARG A 77 -17.98 -6.03 -2.47
C ARG A 77 -18.37 -6.60 -3.83
N TRP A 78 -17.81 -6.07 -4.92
CA TRP A 78 -18.08 -6.60 -6.25
C TRP A 78 -17.61 -8.04 -6.40
N LEU A 79 -16.43 -8.35 -5.86
CA LEU A 79 -15.82 -9.68 -5.90
C LEU A 79 -16.64 -10.74 -5.15
N ASP A 80 -17.39 -10.37 -4.11
CA ASP A 80 -18.30 -11.27 -3.40
C ASP A 80 -19.45 -11.80 -4.29
N GLY A 81 -19.82 -11.03 -5.33
CA GLY A 81 -20.90 -11.35 -6.28
C GLY A 81 -20.47 -12.07 -7.55
N VAL A 82 -19.17 -12.34 -7.78
CA VAL A 82 -18.63 -12.92 -9.01
C VAL A 82 -17.87 -14.22 -8.76
N GLY A 83 -17.74 -15.05 -9.81
CA GLY A 83 -16.97 -16.28 -9.72
C GLY A 83 -15.47 -16.02 -9.51
N ARG A 84 -14.84 -16.76 -8.60
CA ARG A 84 -13.43 -16.55 -8.24
C ARG A 84 -12.47 -16.74 -9.42
N ARG A 85 -12.72 -17.76 -10.27
CA ARG A 85 -11.88 -18.02 -11.46
C ARG A 85 -11.93 -16.87 -12.47
N PRO A 86 -13.11 -16.44 -12.96
CA PRO A 86 -13.16 -15.31 -13.88
C PRO A 86 -12.67 -14.00 -13.25
N ALA A 87 -12.89 -13.77 -11.94
CA ALA A 87 -12.36 -12.62 -11.23
C ALA A 87 -10.83 -12.61 -11.23
N LEU A 88 -10.18 -13.75 -10.92
CA LEU A 88 -8.72 -13.87 -10.93
C LEU A 88 -8.15 -13.65 -12.34
N LEU A 89 -8.73 -14.30 -13.34
CA LEU A 89 -8.27 -14.16 -14.73
C LEU A 89 -8.42 -12.73 -15.23
N PHE A 90 -9.56 -12.10 -14.97
CA PHE A 90 -9.81 -10.70 -15.35
C PHE A 90 -8.81 -9.74 -14.69
N SER A 91 -8.60 -9.88 -13.37
CA SER A 91 -7.67 -9.02 -12.63
C SER A 91 -6.22 -9.18 -13.10
N LEU A 92 -5.76 -10.42 -13.30
CA LEU A 92 -4.40 -10.71 -13.77
C LEU A 92 -4.18 -10.32 -15.23
N THR A 93 -5.16 -10.59 -16.11
CA THR A 93 -5.05 -10.20 -17.52
C THR A 93 -4.96 -8.68 -17.66
N GLY A 94 -5.82 -7.95 -16.95
CA GLY A 94 -5.79 -6.49 -16.96
C GLY A 94 -4.51 -5.93 -16.35
N PHE A 95 -4.04 -6.50 -15.23
CA PHE A 95 -2.78 -6.10 -14.60
C PHE A 95 -1.58 -6.36 -15.52
N ALA A 96 -1.49 -7.54 -16.14
CA ALA A 96 -0.42 -7.90 -17.06
C ALA A 96 -0.43 -7.05 -18.34
N ALA A 97 -1.61 -6.82 -18.92
CA ALA A 97 -1.75 -5.97 -20.11
C ALA A 97 -1.36 -4.52 -19.83
N ALA A 98 -1.79 -3.98 -18.69
CA ALA A 98 -1.40 -2.63 -18.26
C ALA A 98 0.11 -2.55 -17.95
N SER A 99 0.70 -3.59 -17.34
CA SER A 99 2.15 -3.68 -17.11
C SER A 99 2.92 -3.71 -18.44
N ALA A 100 2.48 -4.52 -19.40
CA ALA A 100 3.10 -4.55 -20.74
C ALA A 100 2.99 -3.18 -21.42
N ALA A 101 1.82 -2.53 -21.35
CA ALA A 101 1.61 -1.19 -21.88
C ALA A 101 2.51 -0.14 -21.21
N ALA A 102 2.74 -0.24 -19.90
CA ALA A 102 3.65 0.63 -19.17
C ALA A 102 5.12 0.41 -19.60
N GLY A 103 5.56 -0.84 -19.77
CA GLY A 103 6.91 -1.15 -20.27
C GLY A 103 7.16 -0.74 -21.72
N LEU A 104 6.10 -0.61 -22.53
CA LEU A 104 6.15 -0.13 -23.93
C LEU A 104 5.85 1.37 -24.06
N ALA A 105 5.82 2.13 -22.97
CA ALA A 105 5.38 3.52 -22.98
C ALA A 105 6.31 4.39 -23.84
N PRO A 106 5.80 5.07 -24.89
CA PRO A 106 6.59 5.98 -25.71
C PRO A 106 6.79 7.36 -25.07
N GLY A 107 6.13 7.61 -23.92
CA GLY A 107 6.22 8.87 -23.21
C GLY A 107 5.35 8.85 -21.93
N LEU A 108 5.48 9.92 -21.15
CA LEU A 108 4.91 10.01 -19.81
C LEU A 108 3.39 9.84 -19.77
N SER A 109 2.64 10.51 -20.66
CA SER A 109 1.16 10.46 -20.65
C SER A 109 0.64 9.04 -20.86
N TRP A 110 1.29 8.27 -21.73
CA TRP A 110 0.98 6.85 -21.93
C TRP A 110 1.28 6.03 -20.67
N LEU A 111 2.46 6.27 -20.08
CA LEU A 111 2.89 5.57 -18.87
C LEU A 111 1.91 5.84 -17.71
N ILE A 112 1.50 7.10 -17.50
CA ILE A 112 0.47 7.47 -16.52
C ILE A 112 -0.86 6.75 -16.79
N GLY A 113 -1.32 6.73 -18.05
CA GLY A 113 -2.54 6.01 -18.42
C GLY A 113 -2.47 4.51 -18.11
N ALA A 114 -1.35 3.87 -18.47
CA ALA A 114 -1.11 2.47 -18.16
C ALA A 114 -1.08 2.21 -16.63
N ARG A 115 -0.46 3.10 -15.85
CA ARG A 115 -0.41 3.03 -14.39
C ARG A 115 -1.78 3.19 -13.73
N LEU A 116 -2.65 4.07 -14.23
CA LEU A 116 -4.04 4.19 -13.77
C LEU A 116 -4.79 2.86 -13.95
N VAL A 117 -4.69 2.25 -15.12
CA VAL A 117 -5.31 0.95 -15.40
C VAL A 117 -4.71 -0.15 -14.52
N GLN A 118 -3.39 -0.19 -14.41
CA GLN A 118 -2.68 -1.18 -13.59
C GLN A 118 -3.07 -1.08 -12.11
N GLY A 119 -3.17 0.14 -11.55
CA GLY A 119 -3.62 0.38 -10.18
C GLY A 119 -5.06 -0.07 -9.93
N ALA A 120 -5.96 0.10 -10.91
CA ALA A 120 -7.33 -0.39 -10.81
C ALA A 120 -7.36 -1.93 -10.71
N PHE A 121 -6.60 -2.64 -11.54
CA PHE A 121 -6.48 -4.10 -11.46
C PHE A 121 -5.71 -4.56 -10.22
N GLY A 122 -4.74 -3.76 -9.75
CA GLY A 122 -4.07 -3.97 -8.46
C GLY A 122 -5.05 -3.97 -7.28
N ALA A 123 -6.00 -3.02 -7.26
CA ALA A 123 -7.04 -2.96 -6.23
C ALA A 123 -7.90 -4.25 -6.20
N LEU A 124 -8.23 -4.79 -7.37
CA LEU A 124 -8.94 -6.06 -7.48
C LEU A 124 -8.10 -7.21 -6.92
N LEU A 125 -6.81 -7.29 -7.25
CA LEU A 125 -5.91 -8.33 -6.76
C LEU A 125 -5.77 -8.28 -5.22
N PHE A 126 -5.53 -7.12 -4.64
CA PHE A 126 -5.41 -6.97 -3.18
C PHE A 126 -6.70 -7.37 -2.44
N SER A 127 -7.86 -7.12 -3.05
CA SER A 127 -9.16 -7.52 -2.48
C SER A 127 -9.47 -9.00 -2.67
N LEU A 128 -9.09 -9.58 -3.81
CA LEU A 128 -9.42 -10.97 -4.19
C LEU A 128 -8.55 -12.01 -3.46
N VAL A 129 -7.25 -11.73 -3.30
CA VAL A 129 -6.27 -12.71 -2.83
C VAL A 129 -6.57 -13.29 -1.46
N PRO A 130 -6.94 -12.51 -0.42
CA PRO A 130 -7.31 -13.07 0.89
C PRO A 130 -8.51 -14.04 0.81
N ALA A 131 -9.50 -13.70 -0.03
CA ALA A 131 -10.68 -14.55 -0.26
C ALA A 131 -10.32 -15.85 -0.99
N LEU A 132 -9.40 -15.82 -1.96
CA LEU A 132 -8.89 -17.01 -2.63
C LEU A 132 -8.13 -17.92 -1.68
N ALA A 133 -7.20 -17.37 -0.91
CA ALA A 133 -6.36 -18.13 0.01
C ALA A 133 -7.19 -18.85 1.08
N THR A 134 -8.16 -18.16 1.68
CA THR A 134 -9.04 -18.77 2.70
C THR A 134 -9.99 -19.80 2.14
N ALA A 135 -10.37 -19.67 0.86
CA ALA A 135 -11.26 -20.64 0.19
C ALA A 135 -10.53 -21.85 -0.38
N ALA A 136 -9.21 -21.75 -0.58
CA ALA A 136 -8.38 -22.82 -1.11
C ALA A 136 -8.14 -23.94 -0.07
N VAL A 137 -8.35 -23.67 1.22
CA VAL A 137 -8.00 -24.58 2.31
C VAL A 137 -9.17 -24.78 3.28
N GLY A 138 -9.12 -25.89 4.02
CA GLY A 138 -10.10 -26.20 5.08
C GLY A 138 -9.99 -25.22 6.27
N PRO A 139 -11.03 -25.17 7.14
CA PRO A 139 -11.11 -24.20 8.25
C PRO A 139 -9.88 -24.19 9.17
N ARG A 140 -9.27 -25.36 9.43
CA ARG A 140 -8.09 -25.50 10.29
C ARG A 140 -6.81 -24.92 9.66
N ALA A 141 -6.74 -24.80 8.33
CA ALA A 141 -5.58 -24.31 7.60
C ALA A 141 -5.68 -22.83 7.20
N ARG A 142 -6.84 -22.18 7.39
CA ARG A 142 -7.07 -20.78 6.97
C ARG A 142 -6.07 -19.80 7.61
N GLY A 143 -5.75 -19.99 8.90
CA GLY A 143 -4.74 -19.18 9.58
C GLY A 143 -3.38 -19.25 8.90
N ARG A 144 -2.93 -20.46 8.54
CA ARG A 144 -1.66 -20.66 7.82
C ARG A 144 -1.69 -20.05 6.41
N ALA A 145 -2.79 -20.21 5.68
CA ALA A 145 -2.95 -19.60 4.36
C ALA A 145 -2.89 -18.05 4.43
N MET A 146 -3.56 -17.46 5.42
CA MET A 146 -3.49 -16.02 5.65
C MET A 146 -2.10 -15.57 6.08
N ALA A 147 -1.38 -16.35 6.90
CA ALA A 147 0.00 -16.04 7.28
C ALA A 147 0.92 -15.93 6.05
N VAL A 148 0.78 -16.84 5.07
CA VAL A 148 1.54 -16.77 3.80
C VAL A 148 1.26 -15.45 3.07
N ILE A 149 -0.02 -15.05 2.93
CA ILE A 149 -0.40 -13.81 2.25
C ILE A 149 0.13 -12.57 2.98
N THR A 150 -0.05 -12.52 4.31
CA THR A 150 0.37 -11.37 5.13
C THR A 150 1.88 -11.25 5.27
N THR A 151 2.63 -12.31 4.96
CA THR A 151 4.09 -12.28 4.90
C THR A 151 4.59 -11.85 3.52
N LEU A 152 4.04 -12.41 2.43
CA LEU A 152 4.52 -12.14 1.08
C LEU A 152 4.18 -10.74 0.57
N GLY A 153 3.07 -10.14 1.01
CA GLY A 153 2.75 -8.75 0.68
C GLY A 153 3.84 -7.76 1.12
N PRO A 154 4.15 -7.66 2.42
CA PRO A 154 5.27 -6.85 2.91
C PRO A 154 6.62 -7.22 2.31
N LEU A 155 6.92 -8.52 2.12
CA LEU A 155 8.16 -8.94 1.46
C LEU A 155 8.27 -8.39 0.02
N GLY A 156 7.15 -8.29 -0.70
CA GLY A 156 7.13 -7.64 -2.01
C GLY A 156 7.52 -6.17 -1.93
N LEU A 157 6.93 -5.41 -1.01
CA LEU A 157 7.31 -4.01 -0.77
C LEU A 157 8.79 -3.86 -0.41
N ILE A 158 9.31 -4.81 0.39
CA ILE A 158 10.71 -4.86 0.81
C ILE A 158 11.63 -5.09 -0.39
N SER A 159 11.28 -6.08 -1.22
CA SER A 159 12.13 -6.53 -2.32
C SER A 159 12.17 -5.56 -3.50
N GLY A 160 11.13 -4.72 -3.64
CA GLY A 160 10.94 -3.85 -4.80
C GLY A 160 12.14 -2.96 -5.13
N PRO A 161 12.66 -2.15 -4.20
CA PRO A 161 13.79 -1.27 -4.49
C PRO A 161 15.05 -2.03 -4.92
N GLY A 162 15.38 -3.14 -4.26
CA GLY A 162 16.54 -3.95 -4.62
C GLY A 162 16.40 -4.63 -5.98
N LEU A 163 15.25 -5.26 -6.24
CA LEU A 163 14.96 -5.86 -7.55
C LEU A 163 14.92 -4.79 -8.64
N GLY A 164 14.33 -3.63 -8.34
CA GLY A 164 14.25 -2.51 -9.26
C GLY A 164 15.61 -1.97 -9.64
N GLY A 165 16.48 -1.77 -8.67
CA GLY A 165 17.84 -1.31 -8.91
C GLY A 165 18.59 -2.21 -9.89
N VAL A 166 18.59 -3.53 -9.63
CA VAL A 166 19.25 -4.52 -10.51
C VAL A 166 18.63 -4.55 -11.90
N LEU A 167 17.27 -4.54 -12.00
CA LEU A 167 16.61 -4.57 -13.30
C LEU A 167 16.87 -3.30 -14.12
N VAL A 168 16.84 -2.13 -13.49
CA VAL A 168 17.04 -0.85 -14.18
C VAL A 168 18.48 -0.75 -14.68
N ASP A 169 19.48 -1.08 -13.86
CA ASP A 169 20.89 -1.04 -14.26
C ASP A 169 21.21 -2.06 -15.37
N ALA A 170 20.61 -3.26 -15.33
CA ALA A 170 20.92 -4.32 -16.29
C ALA A 170 20.16 -4.18 -17.61
N MET A 171 18.90 -3.73 -17.59
CA MET A 171 17.99 -3.81 -18.74
C MET A 171 17.18 -2.53 -18.99
N GLY A 172 17.30 -1.52 -18.15
CA GLY A 172 16.53 -0.27 -18.22
C GLY A 172 15.19 -0.33 -17.46
N TRP A 173 14.60 0.86 -17.25
CA TRP A 173 13.41 1.02 -16.40
C TRP A 173 12.16 0.29 -16.92
N SER A 174 12.01 0.08 -18.21
CA SER A 174 10.85 -0.61 -18.78
C SER A 174 10.68 -2.04 -18.23
N TRP A 175 11.77 -2.71 -17.85
CA TRP A 175 11.75 -4.09 -17.37
C TRP A 175 11.13 -4.25 -15.99
N ILE A 176 11.07 -3.17 -15.18
CA ILE A 176 10.34 -3.23 -13.90
C ILE A 176 8.85 -3.52 -14.09
N PHE A 177 8.30 -3.17 -15.26
CA PHE A 177 6.92 -3.47 -15.64
C PHE A 177 6.79 -4.83 -16.32
N PHE A 178 7.72 -5.16 -17.25
CA PHE A 178 7.65 -6.44 -17.97
C PHE A 178 7.75 -7.66 -17.03
N VAL A 179 8.46 -7.57 -15.91
CA VAL A 179 8.57 -8.68 -14.94
C VAL A 179 7.22 -9.15 -14.39
N ASN A 180 6.21 -8.28 -14.37
CA ASN A 180 4.87 -8.62 -13.92
C ASN A 180 4.13 -9.56 -14.88
N VAL A 181 4.48 -9.55 -16.17
CA VAL A 181 3.78 -10.34 -17.20
C VAL A 181 3.98 -11.85 -16.99
N PRO A 182 5.23 -12.39 -16.93
CA PRO A 182 5.43 -13.82 -16.70
C PRO A 182 4.88 -14.30 -15.36
N VAL A 183 4.97 -13.47 -14.31
CA VAL A 183 4.39 -13.81 -13.00
C VAL A 183 2.87 -13.90 -13.08
N SER A 184 2.20 -12.96 -13.75
CA SER A 184 0.75 -13.00 -13.96
C SER A 184 0.33 -14.24 -14.77
N LEU A 185 1.07 -14.60 -15.82
CA LEU A 185 0.80 -15.79 -16.62
C LEU A 185 0.94 -17.08 -15.79
N LEU A 186 1.96 -17.17 -14.94
CA LEU A 186 2.14 -18.30 -14.03
C LEU A 186 0.97 -18.42 -13.05
N VAL A 187 0.56 -17.33 -12.42
CA VAL A 187 -0.58 -17.34 -11.48
C VAL A 187 -1.90 -17.68 -12.20
N MET A 188 -2.09 -17.18 -13.43
CA MET A 188 -3.25 -17.55 -14.26
C MET A 188 -3.27 -19.04 -14.59
N ALA A 189 -2.13 -19.62 -14.97
CA ALA A 189 -2.02 -21.05 -15.27
C ALA A 189 -2.42 -21.92 -14.07
N VAL A 190 -1.93 -21.59 -12.86
CA VAL A 190 -2.33 -22.26 -11.61
C VAL A 190 -3.83 -22.08 -11.34
N GLY A 191 -4.35 -20.86 -11.50
CA GLY A 191 -5.79 -20.57 -11.32
C GLY A 191 -6.68 -21.35 -12.29
N LEU A 192 -6.26 -21.50 -13.55
CA LEU A 192 -6.96 -22.29 -14.56
C LEU A 192 -7.01 -23.78 -14.21
N GLY A 193 -5.94 -24.31 -13.61
CA GLY A 193 -5.86 -25.72 -13.22
C GLY A 193 -6.57 -26.04 -11.90
N THR A 194 -6.69 -25.06 -10.99
CA THR A 194 -7.17 -25.32 -9.62
C THR A 194 -8.58 -24.81 -9.34
N LEU A 195 -8.99 -23.69 -9.95
CA LEU A 195 -10.29 -23.10 -9.71
C LEU A 195 -11.37 -23.69 -10.63
N PRO A 196 -12.52 -24.11 -10.06
CA PRO A 196 -13.63 -24.60 -10.87
C PRO A 196 -14.22 -23.48 -11.75
N ARG A 197 -14.81 -23.86 -12.88
CA ARG A 197 -15.63 -22.97 -13.67
C ARG A 197 -16.84 -22.57 -12.82
N GLY A 198 -16.93 -21.30 -12.47
CA GLY A 198 -17.98 -20.74 -11.60
C GLY A 198 -18.87 -19.74 -12.32
N ALA A 199 -19.60 -18.95 -11.55
CA ALA A 199 -20.41 -17.85 -12.06
C ALA A 199 -19.57 -16.90 -12.93
N ALA A 200 -20.18 -16.39 -14.01
CA ALA A 200 -19.53 -15.43 -14.90
C ALA A 200 -19.24 -14.09 -14.19
N LEU A 201 -18.35 -13.30 -14.78
CA LEU A 201 -18.19 -11.89 -14.39
C LEU A 201 -19.53 -11.18 -14.61
N ARG A 202 -19.89 -10.36 -13.62
CA ARG A 202 -21.03 -9.47 -13.71
C ARG A 202 -20.53 -8.03 -13.71
N VAL A 203 -21.17 -7.17 -14.48
CA VAL A 203 -20.89 -5.74 -14.46
C VAL A 203 -21.21 -5.20 -13.06
N PRO A 204 -20.35 -4.38 -12.44
CA PRO A 204 -20.65 -3.74 -11.18
C PRO A 204 -21.96 -2.94 -11.23
N ASP A 205 -22.63 -2.82 -10.09
CA ASP A 205 -23.86 -2.04 -9.98
C ASP A 205 -23.59 -0.51 -10.00
N ARG A 206 -24.63 0.29 -10.15
CA ARG A 206 -24.52 1.76 -10.15
C ARG A 206 -23.94 2.30 -8.85
N ARG A 207 -24.15 1.63 -7.72
CA ARG A 207 -23.58 2.04 -6.42
C ARG A 207 -22.08 1.87 -6.40
N TRP A 208 -21.59 0.79 -6.95
CA TRP A 208 -20.15 0.55 -7.07
C TRP A 208 -19.48 1.71 -7.83
N PHE A 209 -20.02 2.09 -8.98
CA PHE A 209 -19.48 3.23 -9.75
C PHE A 209 -19.57 4.55 -8.99
N ALA A 210 -20.66 4.78 -8.25
CA ALA A 210 -20.83 6.01 -7.45
C ALA A 210 -19.81 6.06 -6.30
N GLU A 211 -19.65 4.99 -5.54
CA GLU A 211 -18.69 4.94 -4.41
C GLU A 211 -17.24 5.02 -4.89
N ALA A 212 -16.90 4.24 -5.92
CA ALA A 212 -15.59 4.27 -6.56
C ALA A 212 -15.27 5.66 -7.15
N GLY A 213 -16.24 6.27 -7.83
CA GLY A 213 -16.11 7.60 -8.43
C GLY A 213 -15.92 8.70 -7.38
N LEU A 214 -16.72 8.70 -6.32
CA LEU A 214 -16.62 9.69 -5.24
C LEU A 214 -15.28 9.62 -4.51
N LEU A 215 -14.84 8.41 -4.15
CA LEU A 215 -13.58 8.24 -3.44
C LEU A 215 -12.39 8.55 -4.34
N SER A 216 -12.39 8.03 -5.57
CA SER A 216 -11.32 8.33 -6.55
C SER A 216 -11.25 9.81 -6.90
N ALA A 217 -12.39 10.49 -7.08
CA ALA A 217 -12.44 11.92 -7.34
C ALA A 217 -11.94 12.76 -6.16
N ALA A 218 -12.26 12.36 -4.92
CA ALA A 218 -11.76 13.02 -3.73
C ALA A 218 -10.23 12.87 -3.61
N VAL A 219 -9.71 11.67 -3.83
CA VAL A 219 -8.26 11.41 -3.83
C VAL A 219 -7.58 12.17 -4.96
N ALA A 220 -8.14 12.12 -6.17
CA ALA A 220 -7.61 12.85 -7.32
C ALA A 220 -7.56 14.36 -7.08
N ALA A 221 -8.61 14.94 -6.49
CA ALA A 221 -8.65 16.36 -6.15
C ALA A 221 -7.51 16.76 -5.19
N LEU A 222 -7.24 15.94 -4.17
CA LEU A 222 -6.13 16.16 -3.24
C LEU A 222 -4.77 16.03 -3.93
N LEU A 223 -4.54 14.98 -4.71
CA LEU A 223 -3.27 14.75 -5.38
C LEU A 223 -2.99 15.79 -6.45
N LEU A 224 -4.00 16.14 -7.26
CA LEU A 224 -3.88 17.20 -8.27
C LEU A 224 -3.64 18.57 -7.61
N ALA A 225 -4.30 18.87 -6.50
CA ALA A 225 -4.08 20.11 -5.77
C ALA A 225 -2.61 20.25 -5.35
N LEU A 226 -2.03 19.20 -4.78
CA LEU A 226 -0.64 19.20 -4.31
C LEU A 226 0.34 19.26 -5.49
N SER A 227 0.17 18.39 -6.48
CA SER A 227 1.07 18.29 -7.63
C SER A 227 1.06 19.56 -8.47
N LEU A 228 -0.12 20.08 -8.85
CA LEU A 228 -0.21 21.30 -9.65
C LEU A 228 0.23 22.56 -8.88
N THR A 229 0.13 22.57 -7.56
CA THR A 229 0.64 23.68 -6.75
C THR A 229 2.17 23.73 -6.80
N ALA A 230 2.83 22.60 -6.95
CA ALA A 230 4.29 22.50 -6.99
C ALA A 230 4.91 23.38 -8.12
N ASP A 231 4.32 23.37 -9.30
CA ASP A 231 4.86 24.08 -10.47
C ASP A 231 3.97 25.23 -10.95
N GLY A 232 2.65 25.12 -10.76
CA GLY A 232 1.66 26.08 -11.28
C GLY A 232 1.32 27.23 -10.32
N GLY A 233 1.85 27.20 -9.09
CA GLY A 233 1.63 28.24 -8.09
C GLY A 233 0.49 27.95 -7.09
N PRO A 234 0.39 28.75 -6.01
CA PRO A 234 -0.42 28.42 -4.83
C PRO A 234 -1.95 28.39 -5.08
N ALA A 235 -2.44 28.98 -6.15
CA ALA A 235 -3.87 28.98 -6.46
C ALA A 235 -4.43 27.57 -6.72
N TRP A 236 -3.61 26.65 -7.22
CA TRP A 236 -4.03 25.28 -7.50
C TRP A 236 -4.39 24.47 -6.26
N ILE A 237 -3.96 24.91 -5.06
CA ILE A 237 -4.36 24.27 -3.80
C ILE A 237 -5.88 24.28 -3.59
N LEU A 238 -6.58 25.21 -4.25
CA LEU A 238 -8.05 25.29 -4.22
C LEU A 238 -8.73 24.06 -4.84
N LEU A 239 -8.04 23.29 -5.68
CA LEU A 239 -8.52 21.99 -6.16
C LEU A 239 -8.71 20.96 -5.05
N ALA A 240 -8.14 21.16 -3.87
CA ALA A 240 -8.42 20.32 -2.70
C ALA A 240 -9.83 20.54 -2.11
N LEU A 241 -10.44 21.71 -2.34
CA LEU A 241 -11.76 22.04 -1.77
C LEU A 241 -12.88 21.03 -2.10
N PRO A 242 -12.99 20.50 -3.35
CA PRO A 242 -13.98 19.47 -3.67
C PRO A 242 -13.80 18.15 -2.91
N ALA A 243 -12.60 17.85 -2.40
CA ALA A 243 -12.36 16.59 -1.70
C ALA A 243 -13.23 16.45 -0.45
N ALA A 244 -13.44 17.53 0.31
CA ALA A 244 -14.25 17.50 1.52
C ALA A 244 -15.73 17.13 1.27
N PRO A 245 -16.48 17.80 0.36
CA PRO A 245 -17.85 17.41 0.06
C PRO A 245 -17.95 16.04 -0.61
N LEU A 246 -16.99 15.64 -1.47
CA LEU A 246 -16.96 14.31 -2.07
C LEU A 246 -16.80 13.22 -1.02
N LEU A 247 -15.86 13.37 -0.07
CA LEU A 247 -15.70 12.46 1.05
C LEU A 247 -16.93 12.46 1.97
N ALA A 248 -17.51 13.63 2.26
CA ALA A 248 -18.72 13.72 3.07
C ALA A 248 -19.90 12.98 2.42
N LEU A 249 -20.05 13.08 1.09
CA LEU A 249 -21.06 12.35 0.35
C LEU A 249 -20.78 10.84 0.36
N TRP A 250 -19.54 10.44 0.12
CA TRP A 250 -19.13 9.03 0.20
C TRP A 250 -19.36 8.44 1.60
N LEU A 251 -19.07 9.18 2.68
CA LEU A 251 -19.31 8.75 4.05
C LEU A 251 -20.80 8.54 4.39
N ARG A 252 -21.72 9.04 3.54
CA ARG A 252 -23.17 8.77 3.66
C ARG A 252 -23.59 7.50 2.91
N MET A 253 -22.74 6.97 2.04
CA MET A 253 -22.99 5.72 1.32
C MET A 253 -22.70 4.49 2.21
N PRO A 254 -23.15 3.28 1.87
CA PRO A 254 -23.03 2.11 2.74
C PRO A 254 -21.58 1.79 3.17
N ASP A 255 -20.62 1.77 2.24
CA ASP A 255 -19.22 1.45 2.57
C ASP A 255 -18.58 2.58 3.39
N GLY A 256 -18.75 3.82 2.97
CA GLY A 256 -18.30 4.98 3.73
C GLY A 256 -18.99 5.13 5.09
N GLY A 257 -20.26 4.78 5.17
CA GLY A 257 -21.03 4.73 6.43
C GLY A 257 -20.47 3.73 7.43
N ALA A 258 -19.99 2.56 6.96
CA ALA A 258 -19.33 1.58 7.80
C ALA A 258 -17.98 2.14 8.35
N VAL A 259 -17.20 2.81 7.51
CA VAL A 259 -15.95 3.50 7.93
C VAL A 259 -16.25 4.62 8.92
N ARG A 260 -17.28 5.47 8.65
CA ARG A 260 -17.72 6.50 9.57
C ARG A 260 -18.12 5.91 10.93
N GLY A 261 -18.94 4.86 10.94
CA GLY A 261 -19.35 4.18 12.18
C GLY A 261 -18.17 3.59 12.96
N LEU A 262 -17.14 3.13 12.25
CA LEU A 262 -15.91 2.66 12.89
C LEU A 262 -15.12 3.82 13.51
N LEU A 263 -14.91 4.91 12.77
CA LEU A 263 -14.16 6.07 13.26
C LEU A 263 -14.86 6.81 14.42
N GLN A 264 -16.19 6.71 14.51
CA GLN A 264 -16.97 7.24 15.64
C GLN A 264 -16.85 6.36 16.91
N ALA A 265 -16.38 5.12 16.78
CA ALA A 265 -16.14 4.28 17.95
C ALA A 265 -14.96 4.82 18.79
N PRO A 266 -15.08 4.79 20.14
CA PRO A 266 -14.05 5.37 21.01
C PRO A 266 -12.66 4.77 20.76
N GLY A 267 -11.67 5.65 20.58
CA GLY A 267 -10.26 5.28 20.41
C GLY A 267 -9.88 4.70 19.04
N GLN A 268 -10.76 4.77 18.03
CA GLN A 268 -10.45 4.31 16.68
C GLN A 268 -9.71 5.36 15.83
N VAL A 269 -9.94 6.63 16.05
CA VAL A 269 -9.32 7.71 15.26
C VAL A 269 -7.79 7.70 15.39
N GLY A 270 -7.27 7.53 16.61
CA GLY A 270 -5.83 7.59 16.87
C GLY A 270 -5.01 6.58 16.05
N PRO A 271 -5.32 5.27 16.09
CA PRO A 271 -4.63 4.26 15.28
C PRO A 271 -4.70 4.52 13.76
N HIS A 272 -5.83 5.04 13.25
CA HIS A 272 -5.98 5.36 11.82
C HIS A 272 -5.17 6.58 11.41
N VAL A 273 -5.20 7.65 12.22
CA VAL A 273 -4.37 8.85 11.99
C VAL A 273 -2.89 8.50 12.07
N ALA A 274 -2.47 7.74 13.09
CA ALA A 274 -1.09 7.31 13.23
C ALA A 274 -0.62 6.48 12.02
N LEU A 275 -1.46 5.58 11.51
CA LEU A 275 -1.13 4.79 10.32
C LEU A 275 -1.05 5.67 9.06
N ALA A 276 -2.00 6.58 8.85
CA ALA A 276 -2.02 7.46 7.68
C ALA A 276 -0.79 8.39 7.67
N THR A 277 -0.48 9.06 8.78
CA THR A 277 0.65 9.99 8.87
C THR A 277 2.00 9.27 8.77
N SER A 278 2.14 8.08 9.39
CA SER A 278 3.33 7.24 9.21
C SER A 278 3.50 6.79 7.76
N ALA A 279 2.42 6.38 7.09
CA ALA A 279 2.47 5.97 5.69
C ALA A 279 2.82 7.14 4.77
N THR A 280 2.33 8.36 5.05
CA THR A 280 2.72 9.57 4.32
C THR A 280 4.22 9.85 4.49
N ALA A 281 4.73 9.77 5.71
CA ALA A 281 6.16 9.96 5.97
C ALA A 281 7.03 8.92 5.23
N ILE A 282 6.62 7.65 5.22
CA ILE A 282 7.31 6.60 4.44
C ILE A 282 7.28 6.92 2.95
N GLY A 283 6.11 7.27 2.41
CA GLY A 283 5.96 7.64 1.00
C GLY A 283 6.87 8.80 0.60
N THR A 284 6.97 9.85 1.44
CA THR A 284 7.91 10.97 1.26
C THR A 284 9.36 10.49 1.18
N VAL A 285 9.80 9.65 2.13
CA VAL A 285 11.18 9.15 2.17
C VAL A 285 11.50 8.26 0.98
N PHE A 286 10.61 7.33 0.64
CA PHE A 286 10.80 6.42 -0.50
C PHE A 286 10.76 7.13 -1.85
N PHE A 287 10.12 8.28 -1.93
CA PHE A 287 10.18 9.15 -3.10
C PHE A 287 11.48 9.96 -3.13
N MET A 288 11.88 10.59 -2.01
CA MET A 288 13.05 11.49 -1.97
C MET A 288 14.40 10.75 -2.01
N ALA A 289 14.52 9.61 -1.31
CA ALA A 289 15.81 8.95 -1.14
C ALA A 289 16.44 8.46 -2.46
N PRO A 290 15.73 7.91 -3.46
CA PRO A 290 16.30 7.58 -4.76
C PRO A 290 16.89 8.81 -5.48
N PHE A 291 16.17 9.93 -5.46
CA PHE A 291 16.67 11.17 -6.07
C PHE A 291 17.92 11.68 -5.36
N PHE A 292 17.98 11.61 -4.04
CA PHE A 292 19.17 12.00 -3.29
C PHE A 292 20.37 11.09 -3.63
N LEU A 293 20.20 9.77 -3.55
CA LEU A 293 21.27 8.80 -3.79
C LEU A 293 21.77 8.88 -5.25
N GLN A 294 20.89 8.96 -6.23
CA GLN A 294 21.29 8.95 -7.64
C GLN A 294 21.76 10.31 -8.14
N ARG A 295 21.09 11.42 -7.76
CA ARG A 295 21.43 12.75 -8.29
C ARG A 295 22.45 13.51 -7.47
N GLN A 296 22.39 13.43 -6.15
CA GLN A 296 23.30 14.20 -5.27
C GLN A 296 24.58 13.42 -4.99
N LEU A 297 24.47 12.10 -4.78
CA LEU A 297 25.62 11.25 -4.50
C LEU A 297 26.20 10.57 -5.76
N GLY A 298 25.47 10.58 -6.89
CA GLY A 298 25.92 9.94 -8.14
C GLY A 298 25.92 8.41 -8.11
N GLU A 299 25.15 7.83 -7.20
CA GLU A 299 25.10 6.37 -7.02
C GLU A 299 24.32 5.69 -8.15
N SER A 300 24.67 4.43 -8.44
CA SER A 300 23.90 3.59 -9.36
C SER A 300 22.51 3.30 -8.82
N VAL A 301 21.59 2.93 -9.70
CA VAL A 301 20.21 2.56 -9.29
C VAL A 301 20.23 1.33 -8.38
N SER A 302 21.14 0.38 -8.63
CA SER A 302 21.33 -0.80 -7.76
C SER A 302 21.83 -0.41 -6.35
N ALA A 303 22.78 0.52 -6.23
CA ALA A 303 23.28 0.99 -4.94
C ALA A 303 22.18 1.73 -4.17
N ALA A 304 21.42 2.59 -4.86
CA ALA A 304 20.26 3.26 -4.28
C ALA A 304 19.18 2.25 -3.81
N GLY A 305 18.90 1.24 -4.65
CA GLY A 305 17.96 0.18 -4.30
C GLY A 305 18.42 -0.64 -3.08
N ALA A 306 19.70 -1.01 -3.03
CA ALA A 306 20.30 -1.73 -1.88
C ALA A 306 20.22 -0.90 -0.58
N THR A 307 20.49 0.40 -0.66
CA THR A 307 20.40 1.32 0.48
C THR A 307 18.96 1.40 1.01
N LEU A 308 17.98 1.51 0.11
CA LEU A 308 16.55 1.55 0.46
C LEU A 308 16.06 0.26 1.11
N LEU A 309 16.67 -0.91 0.81
CA LEU A 309 16.32 -2.19 1.45
C LEU A 309 16.55 -2.19 2.97
N LEU A 310 17.41 -1.29 3.49
CA LEU A 310 17.71 -1.24 4.92
C LEU A 310 16.50 -0.81 5.76
N PHE A 311 15.61 0.03 5.23
CA PHE A 311 14.36 0.39 5.93
C PHE A 311 13.45 -0.83 6.14
N PRO A 312 13.02 -1.55 5.10
CA PRO A 312 12.19 -2.72 5.28
C PRO A 312 12.91 -3.87 6.01
N LEU A 313 14.23 -3.96 5.94
CA LEU A 313 15.00 -4.90 6.75
C LEU A 313 14.84 -4.58 8.25
N GLY A 314 14.94 -3.31 8.65
CA GLY A 314 14.65 -2.88 10.01
C GLY A 314 13.22 -3.24 10.46
N MET A 315 12.23 -3.05 9.57
CA MET A 315 10.84 -3.48 9.82
C MET A 315 10.73 -5.00 10.04
N ALA A 316 11.41 -5.79 9.22
CA ALA A 316 11.37 -7.26 9.31
C ALA A 316 11.99 -7.78 10.61
N VAL A 317 13.09 -7.17 11.05
CA VAL A 317 13.78 -7.50 12.31
C VAL A 317 12.93 -7.14 13.52
N MET A 318 12.36 -5.92 13.54
CA MET A 318 11.67 -5.40 14.71
C MET A 318 10.15 -5.64 14.70
N GLY A 319 9.57 -6.07 13.59
CA GLY A 319 8.13 -6.39 13.51
C GLY A 319 7.69 -7.49 14.49
N PRO A 320 8.34 -8.67 14.50
CA PRO A 320 8.06 -9.71 15.49
C PRO A 320 8.26 -9.24 16.94
N VAL A 321 9.32 -8.46 17.20
CA VAL A 321 9.61 -7.88 18.51
C VAL A 321 8.48 -6.94 18.95
N GLY A 322 7.97 -6.12 18.02
CA GLY A 322 6.83 -5.24 18.28
C GLY A 322 5.57 -5.98 18.65
N GLY A 323 5.29 -7.10 17.98
CA GLY A 323 4.19 -8.01 18.35
C GLY A 323 4.34 -8.56 19.76
N LEU A 324 5.49 -9.16 20.07
CA LEU A 324 5.78 -9.74 21.38
C LEU A 324 5.74 -8.68 22.50
N LEU A 325 6.35 -7.53 22.31
CA LEU A 325 6.31 -6.43 23.29
C LEU A 325 4.88 -5.88 23.46
N GLY A 326 4.09 -5.82 22.38
CA GLY A 326 2.69 -5.46 22.45
C GLY A 326 1.85 -6.37 23.34
N ASP A 327 2.11 -7.68 23.26
CA ASP A 327 1.45 -8.68 24.10
C ASP A 327 1.95 -8.66 25.56
N TRP A 328 3.27 -8.50 25.74
CA TRP A 328 3.90 -8.60 27.06
C TRP A 328 3.76 -7.31 27.90
N TRP A 329 3.93 -6.15 27.28
CA TRP A 329 3.83 -4.85 27.96
C TRP A 329 2.43 -4.26 27.80
N ASN A 330 2.16 -3.63 26.67
CA ASN A 330 0.84 -3.23 26.18
C ASN A 330 0.95 -2.72 24.73
N PRO A 331 -0.10 -2.90 23.91
CA PRO A 331 -0.06 -2.48 22.50
C PRO A 331 0.15 -0.97 22.32
N ARG A 332 -0.45 -0.14 23.20
CA ARG A 332 -0.36 1.32 23.09
C ARG A 332 1.06 1.82 23.38
N GLY A 333 1.67 1.39 24.47
CA GLY A 333 3.04 1.80 24.83
C GLY A 333 4.05 1.38 23.78
N THR A 334 3.93 0.14 23.28
CA THR A 334 4.80 -0.38 22.21
C THR A 334 4.61 0.38 20.91
N ALA A 335 3.36 0.69 20.50
CA ALA A 335 3.10 1.48 19.31
C ALA A 335 3.66 2.92 19.42
N ILE A 336 3.54 3.57 20.59
CA ILE A 336 4.12 4.89 20.86
C ILE A 336 5.64 4.83 20.79
N ALA A 337 6.28 3.86 21.43
CA ALA A 337 7.73 3.68 21.39
C ALA A 337 8.21 3.46 19.95
N GLY A 338 7.53 2.57 19.20
CA GLY A 338 7.83 2.31 17.78
C GLY A 338 7.71 3.56 16.91
N ALA A 339 6.61 4.31 17.05
CA ALA A 339 6.43 5.58 16.33
C ALA A 339 7.49 6.63 16.72
N GLY A 340 7.92 6.65 18.01
CA GLY A 340 9.01 7.52 18.49
C GLY A 340 10.35 7.16 17.85
N VAL A 341 10.72 5.87 17.79
CA VAL A 341 11.94 5.40 17.12
C VAL A 341 11.87 5.70 15.61
N PHE A 342 10.71 5.54 14.98
CA PHE A 342 10.51 5.90 13.57
C PHE A 342 10.75 7.40 13.36
N THR A 343 10.17 8.26 14.20
CA THR A 343 10.38 9.70 14.16
C THR A 343 11.85 10.07 14.37
N LEU A 344 12.53 9.42 15.31
CA LEU A 344 13.96 9.62 15.53
C LEU A 344 14.78 9.25 14.28
N GLY A 345 14.51 8.07 13.66
CA GLY A 345 15.18 7.66 12.44
C GLY A 345 15.02 8.67 11.29
N LEU A 346 13.83 9.26 11.14
CA LEU A 346 13.59 10.33 10.18
C LEU A 346 14.30 11.63 10.56
N ALA A 347 14.30 11.99 11.84
CA ALA A 347 15.02 13.17 12.33
C ALA A 347 16.53 13.08 12.09
N LEU A 348 17.11 11.90 12.18
CA LEU A 348 18.52 11.64 11.85
C LEU A 348 18.85 11.82 10.35
N LEU A 349 17.84 11.82 9.47
CA LEU A 349 18.01 12.15 8.05
C LEU A 349 17.95 13.66 7.77
N LEU A 350 17.51 14.51 8.72
CA LEU A 350 17.37 15.96 8.50
C LEU A 350 18.68 16.67 8.09
N PRO A 351 19.86 16.34 8.67
CA PRO A 351 21.12 16.95 8.25
C PRO A 351 21.67 16.36 6.95
N LEU A 352 20.77 15.90 6.04
CA LEU A 352 21.14 15.35 4.73
C LEU A 352 22.16 16.23 4.03
N ASP A 353 23.30 15.68 3.65
CA ASP A 353 24.42 16.43 3.06
C ASP A 353 25.01 15.69 1.85
N GLY A 354 25.48 16.47 0.87
CA GLY A 354 26.13 15.92 -0.33
C GLY A 354 27.48 15.22 -0.06
N SER A 355 28.03 15.34 1.16
CA SER A 355 29.24 14.62 1.59
C SER A 355 28.94 13.22 2.17
N TRP A 356 27.66 12.85 2.32
CA TRP A 356 27.25 11.54 2.81
C TRP A 356 27.57 10.44 1.80
N ASP A 357 27.69 9.23 2.31
CA ASP A 357 27.74 8.02 1.51
C ASP A 357 26.45 7.20 1.64
N PRO A 358 26.24 6.13 0.84
CA PRO A 358 25.06 5.27 0.96
C PRO A 358 24.89 4.63 2.34
N ALA A 359 25.99 4.35 3.06
CA ALA A 359 25.91 3.79 4.42
C ALA A 359 25.35 4.81 5.42
N ASP A 360 25.66 6.10 5.24
CA ASP A 360 25.11 7.19 6.03
C ASP A 360 23.59 7.27 5.94
N VAL A 361 23.05 7.13 4.75
CA VAL A 361 21.59 7.07 4.52
C VAL A 361 21.02 5.76 5.04
N GLY A 362 21.70 4.66 4.76
CA GLY A 362 21.23 3.30 5.01
C GLY A 362 20.97 2.99 6.48
N TRP A 363 21.92 3.27 7.37
CA TRP A 363 21.73 2.98 8.79
C TRP A 363 20.60 3.83 9.42
N ARG A 364 20.43 5.06 8.95
CA ARG A 364 19.34 5.94 9.39
C ARG A 364 17.97 5.42 8.93
N LEU A 365 17.90 4.93 7.68
CA LEU A 365 16.74 4.22 7.16
C LEU A 365 16.46 2.93 7.95
N PHE A 366 17.50 2.18 8.32
CA PHE A 366 17.36 0.99 9.15
C PHE A 366 16.73 1.31 10.52
N VAL A 367 17.22 2.36 11.19
CA VAL A 367 16.63 2.82 12.47
C VAL A 367 15.17 3.23 12.30
N ALA A 368 14.86 3.99 11.24
CA ALA A 368 13.47 4.35 10.93
C ALA A 368 12.62 3.11 10.67
N GLY A 369 13.15 2.13 9.93
CA GLY A 369 12.51 0.84 9.68
C GLY A 369 12.24 0.04 10.96
N CYS A 370 13.20 -0.02 11.87
CA CYS A 370 13.03 -0.65 13.19
C CYS A 370 11.86 -0.02 13.96
N GLY A 371 11.78 1.31 13.99
CA GLY A 371 10.68 2.02 14.61
C GLY A 371 9.33 1.68 13.99
N ASN A 372 9.26 1.67 12.67
CA ASN A 372 8.02 1.33 11.95
C ASN A 372 7.62 -0.14 12.15
N GLY A 373 8.59 -1.07 12.23
CA GLY A 373 8.34 -2.48 12.58
C GLY A 373 7.72 -2.62 13.96
N LEU A 374 8.28 -1.95 14.96
CA LEU A 374 7.73 -1.92 16.32
C LEU A 374 6.33 -1.31 16.40
N PHE A 375 6.00 -0.38 15.50
CA PHE A 375 4.72 0.35 15.49
C PHE A 375 3.57 -0.44 14.88
N ASN A 376 3.77 -1.11 13.72
CA ASN A 376 2.68 -1.60 12.87
C ASN A 376 1.78 -2.64 13.55
N ALA A 377 2.36 -3.72 14.11
CA ALA A 377 1.58 -4.81 14.70
C ALA A 377 0.80 -4.35 15.95
N PRO A 378 1.40 -3.64 16.93
CA PRO A 378 0.67 -3.12 18.07
C PRO A 378 -0.41 -2.10 17.70
N ASN A 379 -0.16 -1.23 16.70
CA ASN A 379 -1.17 -0.29 16.22
C ASN A 379 -2.39 -1.00 15.63
N MET A 380 -2.17 -2.07 14.84
CA MET A 380 -3.26 -2.89 14.30
C MET A 380 -4.02 -3.62 15.42
N ALA A 381 -3.31 -4.16 16.42
CA ALA A 381 -3.94 -4.78 17.58
C ALA A 381 -4.83 -3.80 18.34
N MET A 382 -4.38 -2.54 18.53
CA MET A 382 -5.20 -1.47 19.12
C MET A 382 -6.48 -1.20 18.33
N ALA A 383 -6.39 -1.11 17.00
CA ALA A 383 -7.53 -0.89 16.14
C ALA A 383 -8.54 -2.05 16.24
N MET A 384 -8.05 -3.29 16.22
CA MET A 384 -8.89 -4.50 16.28
C MET A 384 -9.58 -4.68 17.64
N THR A 385 -8.87 -4.52 18.75
CA THR A 385 -9.43 -4.74 20.11
C THR A 385 -10.49 -3.71 20.48
N ARG A 386 -10.47 -2.51 19.88
CA ARG A 386 -11.42 -1.43 20.13
C ARG A 386 -12.62 -1.44 19.19
N ALA A 387 -12.60 -2.29 18.17
CA ALA A 387 -13.68 -2.30 17.20
C ALA A 387 -14.90 -3.05 17.68
N PRO A 388 -16.10 -2.52 17.41
CA PRO A 388 -17.32 -3.29 17.55
C PRO A 388 -17.23 -4.58 16.70
N ARG A 389 -17.60 -5.73 17.26
CA ARG A 389 -17.52 -7.05 16.61
C ARG A 389 -18.10 -7.05 15.19
N ARG A 390 -19.18 -6.30 14.96
CA ARG A 390 -19.84 -6.15 13.64
C ARG A 390 -19.01 -5.40 12.59
N LEU A 391 -17.97 -4.65 13.00
CA LEU A 391 -17.12 -3.81 12.14
C LEU A 391 -15.69 -4.34 12.01
N LEU A 392 -15.39 -5.54 12.51
CA LEU A 392 -14.04 -6.12 12.45
C LEU A 392 -13.52 -6.25 11.00
N ALA A 393 -14.39 -6.63 10.05
CA ALA A 393 -14.02 -6.68 8.64
C ALA A 393 -13.70 -5.28 8.06
N THR A 394 -14.40 -4.24 8.53
CA THR A 394 -14.20 -2.85 8.10
C THR A 394 -12.83 -2.31 8.52
N ILE A 395 -12.23 -2.82 9.61
CA ILE A 395 -10.90 -2.37 10.07
C ILE A 395 -9.83 -2.65 9.03
N GLY A 396 -9.78 -3.86 8.49
CA GLY A 396 -8.80 -4.21 7.45
C GLY A 396 -8.88 -3.28 6.25
N SER A 397 -10.09 -3.00 5.78
CA SER A 397 -10.34 -2.13 4.63
C SER A 397 -10.02 -0.66 4.95
N SER A 398 -10.44 -0.14 6.11
CA SER A 398 -10.20 1.25 6.51
C SER A 398 -8.73 1.53 6.81
N THR A 399 -8.02 0.60 7.45
CA THR A 399 -6.57 0.72 7.68
C THR A 399 -5.79 0.57 6.37
N GLY A 400 -6.22 -0.32 5.47
CA GLY A 400 -5.69 -0.43 4.11
C GLY A 400 -5.84 0.88 3.33
N LEU A 401 -7.04 1.48 3.36
CA LEU A 401 -7.31 2.78 2.73
C LEU A 401 -6.44 3.89 3.33
N ALA A 402 -6.36 3.99 4.67
CA ALA A 402 -5.54 4.99 5.35
C ALA A 402 -4.05 4.88 4.96
N ARG A 403 -3.54 3.65 4.85
CA ARG A 403 -2.17 3.38 4.40
C ARG A 403 -1.95 3.78 2.95
N THR A 404 -2.84 3.38 2.05
CA THR A 404 -2.70 3.69 0.61
C THR A 404 -2.81 5.18 0.35
N LEU A 405 -3.74 5.88 1.01
CA LEU A 405 -3.85 7.33 0.94
C LEU A 405 -2.57 8.01 1.48
N GLY A 406 -2.04 7.53 2.60
CA GLY A 406 -0.79 8.03 3.13
C GLY A 406 0.37 7.88 2.13
N PHE A 407 0.55 6.69 1.56
CA PHE A 407 1.57 6.46 0.55
C PHE A 407 1.40 7.35 -0.69
N ALA A 408 0.17 7.65 -1.10
CA ALA A 408 -0.09 8.55 -2.23
C ALA A 408 0.19 10.02 -1.90
N LEU A 409 -0.14 10.45 -0.68
CA LEU A 409 0.12 11.83 -0.24
C LEU A 409 1.61 12.11 -0.02
N GLY A 410 2.42 11.08 0.27
CA GLY A 410 3.85 11.24 0.54
C GLY A 410 4.64 11.88 -0.60
N PRO A 411 4.67 11.30 -1.81
CA PRO A 411 5.31 11.90 -2.98
C PRO A 411 4.78 13.30 -3.29
N ALA A 412 3.46 13.47 -3.34
CA ALA A 412 2.84 14.75 -3.67
C ALA A 412 3.23 15.89 -2.71
N LEU A 413 3.28 15.61 -1.39
CA LEU A 413 3.78 16.56 -0.39
C LEU A 413 5.29 16.79 -0.54
N ALA A 414 6.04 15.73 -0.82
CA ALA A 414 7.48 15.81 -1.03
C ALA A 414 7.81 16.73 -2.20
N THR A 415 7.18 16.52 -3.36
CA THR A 415 7.38 17.33 -4.56
C THR A 415 6.96 18.77 -4.32
N LEU A 416 5.80 19.02 -3.70
CA LEU A 416 5.33 20.36 -3.37
C LEU A 416 6.37 21.14 -2.55
N VAL A 417 6.96 20.51 -1.54
CA VAL A 417 7.98 21.17 -0.69
C VAL A 417 9.31 21.30 -1.42
N TRP A 418 9.66 20.29 -2.21
CA TRP A 418 10.93 20.25 -2.94
C TRP A 418 10.98 21.27 -4.07
N SER A 419 9.89 21.47 -4.80
CA SER A 419 9.77 22.45 -5.87
C SER A 419 10.03 23.90 -5.39
N ALA A 420 9.65 24.23 -4.15
CA ALA A 420 9.90 25.55 -3.57
C ALA A 420 11.38 25.94 -3.48
N SER A 421 12.30 24.99 -3.60
CA SER A 421 13.76 25.21 -3.66
C SER A 421 14.35 24.92 -5.03
N SER A 422 13.56 24.97 -6.09
CA SER A 422 13.97 24.58 -7.45
C SER A 422 14.61 23.19 -7.49
N TYR A 423 14.01 22.26 -6.76
CA TYR A 423 14.45 20.86 -6.63
C TYR A 423 15.88 20.67 -6.07
N GLY A 424 16.34 21.63 -5.25
CA GLY A 424 17.63 21.59 -4.59
C GLY A 424 17.65 20.79 -3.28
N LEU A 425 18.86 20.63 -2.71
CA LEU A 425 19.09 19.91 -1.44
C LEU A 425 18.34 20.52 -0.26
N ALA A 426 18.15 21.83 -0.22
CA ALA A 426 17.39 22.51 0.83
C ALA A 426 15.92 22.05 0.86
N GLY A 427 15.31 21.85 -0.31
CA GLY A 427 13.94 21.33 -0.38
C GLY A 427 13.84 19.85 -0.03
N MET A 428 14.87 19.04 -0.31
CA MET A 428 14.91 17.65 0.17
C MET A 428 14.93 17.61 1.72
N ARG A 429 15.74 18.45 2.36
CA ARG A 429 15.76 18.61 3.83
C ARG A 429 14.38 19.05 4.36
N ALA A 430 13.75 20.00 3.69
CA ALA A 430 12.42 20.47 4.07
C ALA A 430 11.35 19.37 3.93
N ALA A 431 11.39 18.57 2.86
CA ALA A 431 10.48 17.44 2.68
C ALA A 431 10.67 16.37 3.76
N LEU A 432 11.93 16.08 4.15
CA LEU A 432 12.24 15.18 5.27
C LEU A 432 11.77 15.77 6.63
N ALA A 433 11.83 17.09 6.81
CA ALA A 433 11.29 17.74 8.00
C ALA A 433 9.77 17.56 8.07
N VAL A 434 9.05 17.73 6.95
CA VAL A 434 7.61 17.46 6.88
C VAL A 434 7.33 15.98 7.21
N ALA A 435 8.08 15.04 6.66
CA ALA A 435 7.94 13.61 6.98
C ALA A 435 8.16 13.34 8.48
N THR A 436 9.16 13.99 9.09
CA THR A 436 9.46 13.87 10.51
C THR A 436 8.31 14.42 11.37
N VAL A 437 7.75 15.58 11.02
CA VAL A 437 6.58 16.17 11.69
C VAL A 437 5.37 15.25 11.57
N LEU A 438 5.09 14.70 10.39
CA LEU A 438 3.99 13.75 10.18
C LEU A 438 4.17 12.48 11.03
N SER A 439 5.40 11.97 11.13
CA SER A 439 5.70 10.83 12.02
C SER A 439 5.51 11.20 13.51
N ALA A 440 5.90 12.40 13.93
CA ALA A 440 5.63 12.90 15.29
C ALA A 440 4.13 13.06 15.57
N MET A 441 3.33 13.43 14.56
CA MET A 441 1.87 13.44 14.67
C MET A 441 1.30 12.03 14.94
N ALA A 442 1.91 10.99 14.41
CA ALA A 442 1.53 9.60 14.74
C ALA A 442 1.72 9.33 16.25
N VAL A 443 2.86 9.73 16.82
CA VAL A 443 3.12 9.63 18.27
C VAL A 443 2.03 10.38 19.06
N LEU A 444 1.75 11.62 18.67
CA LEU A 444 0.76 12.46 19.34
C LEU A 444 -0.65 11.86 19.27
N ALA A 445 -1.04 11.32 18.11
CA ALA A 445 -2.33 10.65 17.90
C ALA A 445 -2.50 9.45 18.83
N LEU A 446 -1.44 8.66 19.01
CA LEU A 446 -1.43 7.49 19.90
C LEU A 446 -1.45 7.89 21.39
N VAL A 447 -0.70 8.94 21.76
CA VAL A 447 -0.68 9.48 23.13
C VAL A 447 -2.07 10.01 23.54
N ARG A 448 -2.78 10.64 22.61
CA ARG A 448 -4.14 11.15 22.85
C ARG A 448 -5.22 10.06 22.80
N THR A 449 -4.89 8.87 22.31
CA THR A 449 -5.82 7.75 22.29
C THR A 449 -6.05 7.26 23.73
N PRO A 450 -7.30 7.21 24.25
CA PRO A 450 -7.54 6.78 25.62
C PRO A 450 -7.04 5.36 25.86
N PRO A 451 -6.60 4.98 27.07
CA PRO A 451 -6.25 3.60 27.38
C PRO A 451 -7.47 2.68 27.19
N LEU A 452 -7.24 1.38 26.94
CA LEU A 452 -8.32 0.40 26.99
C LEU A 452 -8.89 0.42 28.41
N PRO A 453 -10.23 0.35 28.60
CA PRO A 453 -10.79 0.12 29.90
C PRO A 453 -10.20 -1.18 30.43
N ALA A 454 -9.72 -1.14 31.67
CA ALA A 454 -9.29 -2.36 32.36
C ALA A 454 -10.46 -3.34 32.29
N THR A 455 -10.25 -4.49 31.65
CA THR A 455 -11.25 -5.57 31.66
C THR A 455 -11.40 -5.98 33.11
N ALA A 456 -12.57 -5.67 33.68
CA ALA A 456 -12.98 -6.20 34.95
C ALA A 456 -13.15 -7.72 34.88
#